data_bc3c2b2e264f4ba612d87aec6e32b177
#
_entry.id   bc3c2b2e264f4ba612d87aec6e32b177
#
_cell.length_a   1.000
_cell.length_b   1.000
_cell.length_c   1.000
_cell.angle_alpha   90.00
_cell.angle_beta   90.00
_cell.angle_gamma   90.00
#
_symmetry.space_group_name_H-M   'P 1'
#
loop_
_entity.id
_entity.type
_entity.pdbx_description
1 polymer ?
#
loop_
_entity_poly.entity_id
_entity_poly.type
_entity_poly.pdbx_seq_one_letter_code
_entity_poly.pdbx_strand_id
1 'polypeptide(L)'
;MTRTAIIVGAGPAGLTAAFELLQRSDVKPIIIEKCDVIGGLSRTIEYKGNRIDIGPHRFFSKSDRVMDWWMKMMPVQGLPGKDVEITYHNQKRTIPVSADGPAPDDVENVLITLQRQTRIYYLRKFFDYPISLKPATFTNLGLARTIRIGLSYMKAMAMPIKPETNLEEFFTNRFGRELYLTFFKDYTEKVWGIQCSKISAAWGAQRVKGLSIVKVVLHAAKKMLGSVGDLRQKDTETSLVEQFLYPKKGTGSMWQEVAERVLAAGGEIRKNSEVEKFVCEGNEIKGVVILNTETGEKELVNGDFFFSSIPVKELVAKLDAPVPPEVREIAEGLIYRDFIEVGMLVNELKVSDKTADGKKLIADNWIYVQENDVMIGRLQIYNNWGSYMVADPTKVWLGLEYFCNESDEIWTWPDEKLKQLGADELDKIGIIEKGQVVDSMVIRMPKTYPGY
;
A
#
# COMPACT_ATOMS: atom_id res chain seq x y z
N MET A 1 41.50 -10.02 0.53
CA MET A 1 40.39 -10.29 -0.39
C MET A 1 39.21 -9.39 0.03
N THR A 2 38.54 -8.77 -0.91
CA THR A 2 37.36 -7.97 -0.62
C THR A 2 36.24 -8.89 -0.16
N ARG A 3 35.65 -8.63 1.01
CA ARG A 3 34.52 -9.42 1.52
C ARG A 3 33.28 -9.17 0.66
N THR A 4 32.44 -10.19 0.49
CA THR A 4 31.28 -10.14 -0.37
C THR A 4 29.98 -10.39 0.43
N ALA A 5 28.98 -9.57 0.19
CA ALA A 5 27.64 -9.77 0.72
C ALA A 5 26.65 -10.20 -0.39
N ILE A 6 26.06 -11.37 -0.25
CA ILE A 6 24.98 -11.84 -1.12
C ILE A 6 23.66 -11.32 -0.56
N ILE A 7 22.92 -10.57 -1.36
CA ILE A 7 21.63 -9.97 -0.99
C ILE A 7 20.57 -10.54 -1.89
N VAL A 8 19.61 -11.26 -1.31
CA VAL A 8 18.52 -11.91 -2.06
C VAL A 8 17.30 -11.01 -2.07
N GLY A 9 16.99 -10.50 -3.26
CA GLY A 9 15.90 -9.57 -3.55
C GLY A 9 16.37 -8.13 -3.75
N ALA A 10 16.02 -7.54 -4.91
CA ALA A 10 16.25 -6.13 -5.25
C ALA A 10 15.04 -5.23 -4.91
N GLY A 11 14.34 -5.55 -3.84
CA GLY A 11 13.32 -4.67 -3.26
C GLY A 11 13.94 -3.57 -2.37
N PRO A 12 13.12 -2.72 -1.74
CA PRO A 12 13.58 -1.63 -0.87
C PRO A 12 14.61 -2.07 0.18
N ALA A 13 14.39 -3.21 0.83
CA ALA A 13 15.28 -3.72 1.88
C ALA A 13 16.66 -4.10 1.33
N GLY A 14 16.70 -4.88 0.23
CA GLY A 14 17.95 -5.33 -0.36
C GLY A 14 18.77 -4.19 -0.97
N LEU A 15 18.13 -3.28 -1.69
CA LEU A 15 18.78 -2.11 -2.28
C LEU A 15 19.31 -1.16 -1.21
N THR A 16 18.55 -0.93 -0.12
CA THR A 16 19.02 -0.13 1.01
C THR A 16 20.24 -0.78 1.68
N ALA A 17 20.20 -2.09 1.93
CA ALA A 17 21.32 -2.82 2.54
C ALA A 17 22.58 -2.71 1.65
N ALA A 18 22.45 -2.91 0.35
CA ALA A 18 23.57 -2.79 -0.59
C ALA A 18 24.17 -1.38 -0.59
N PHE A 19 23.32 -0.35 -0.67
CA PHE A 19 23.78 1.04 -0.65
C PHE A 19 24.51 1.37 0.66
N GLU A 20 23.95 0.98 1.82
CA GLU A 20 24.55 1.26 3.12
C GLU A 20 25.88 0.49 3.32
N LEU A 21 26.00 -0.75 2.81
CA LEU A 21 27.27 -1.49 2.86
C LEU A 21 28.36 -0.77 2.07
N LEU A 22 28.07 -0.30 0.87
CA LEU A 22 29.02 0.44 0.04
C LEU A 22 29.43 1.79 0.64
N GLN A 23 28.54 2.43 1.42
CA GLN A 23 28.84 3.72 2.07
C GLN A 23 29.65 3.57 3.38
N ARG A 24 29.57 2.41 4.04
CA ARG A 24 30.03 2.25 5.45
C ARG A 24 31.04 1.13 5.66
N SER A 25 31.35 0.38 4.62
CA SER A 25 32.25 -0.76 4.73
C SER A 25 33.02 -1.01 3.43
N ASP A 26 33.94 -1.96 3.48
CA ASP A 26 34.71 -2.51 2.35
C ASP A 26 34.02 -3.76 1.73
N VAL A 27 32.78 -4.05 2.12
CA VAL A 27 32.04 -5.23 1.67
C VAL A 27 31.37 -4.93 0.32
N LYS A 28 31.66 -5.75 -0.69
CA LYS A 28 31.03 -5.66 -2.01
C LYS A 28 29.67 -6.38 -2.01
N PRO A 29 28.51 -5.69 -2.22
CA PRO A 29 27.23 -6.33 -2.36
C PRO A 29 27.03 -6.91 -3.75
N ILE A 30 26.44 -8.11 -3.81
CA ILE A 30 25.89 -8.75 -5.01
C ILE A 30 24.42 -9.00 -4.74
N ILE A 31 23.54 -8.29 -5.42
CA ILE A 31 22.09 -8.46 -5.31
C ILE A 31 21.62 -9.48 -6.34
N ILE A 32 20.83 -10.46 -5.89
CA ILE A 32 20.22 -11.48 -6.74
C ILE A 32 18.72 -11.20 -6.80
N GLU A 33 18.20 -10.89 -7.99
CA GLU A 33 16.79 -10.57 -8.21
C GLU A 33 16.18 -11.54 -9.23
N LYS A 34 15.04 -12.12 -8.84
CA LYS A 34 14.32 -13.10 -9.67
C LYS A 34 13.72 -12.48 -10.93
N CYS A 35 13.23 -11.25 -10.82
CA CYS A 35 12.55 -10.53 -11.90
C CYS A 35 13.53 -9.74 -12.78
N ASP A 36 13.08 -9.36 -13.95
CA ASP A 36 13.75 -8.39 -14.83
C ASP A 36 13.62 -6.94 -14.31
N VAL A 37 12.67 -6.69 -13.41
CA VAL A 37 12.36 -5.37 -12.82
C VAL A 37 12.69 -5.36 -11.33
N ILE A 38 13.40 -4.31 -10.90
CA ILE A 38 13.75 -4.06 -9.49
C ILE A 38 12.65 -3.28 -8.76
N GLY A 39 12.80 -3.15 -7.44
CA GLY A 39 11.87 -2.38 -6.59
C GLY A 39 10.90 -3.26 -5.78
N GLY A 40 10.86 -4.57 -6.03
CA GLY A 40 10.01 -5.51 -5.28
C GLY A 40 8.54 -5.06 -5.30
N LEU A 41 7.91 -4.99 -4.11
CA LEU A 41 6.53 -4.51 -3.96
C LEU A 41 6.38 -2.99 -4.18
N SER A 42 7.47 -2.23 -4.13
CA SER A 42 7.48 -0.79 -4.40
C SER A 42 7.86 -0.44 -5.84
N ARG A 43 7.80 -1.39 -6.75
CA ARG A 43 8.09 -1.13 -8.17
C ARG A 43 6.92 -0.40 -8.84
N THR A 44 7.25 0.39 -9.84
CA THR A 44 6.31 1.00 -10.78
C THR A 44 6.41 0.29 -12.10
N ILE A 45 5.30 -0.06 -12.69
CA ILE A 45 5.22 -0.67 -14.02
C ILE A 45 4.81 0.40 -15.02
N GLU A 46 5.51 0.48 -16.14
CA GLU A 46 5.14 1.36 -17.23
C GLU A 46 4.40 0.58 -18.32
N TYR A 47 3.26 1.10 -18.73
CA TYR A 47 2.43 0.53 -19.78
C TYR A 47 1.99 1.61 -20.77
N LYS A 48 2.57 1.61 -21.97
CA LYS A 48 2.28 2.60 -23.03
C LYS A 48 2.35 4.05 -22.54
N GLY A 49 3.37 4.34 -21.72
CA GLY A 49 3.61 5.65 -21.11
C GLY A 49 2.79 5.95 -19.85
N ASN A 50 1.79 5.15 -19.51
CA ASN A 50 1.10 5.22 -18.23
C ASN A 50 1.88 4.45 -17.16
N ARG A 51 1.85 4.92 -15.92
CA ARG A 51 2.55 4.29 -14.80
C ARG A 51 1.57 3.81 -13.77
N ILE A 52 1.87 2.64 -13.19
CA ILE A 52 1.06 1.99 -12.18
C ILE A 52 1.96 1.43 -11.08
N ASP A 53 1.71 1.83 -9.83
CA ASP A 53 2.36 1.27 -8.66
C ASP A 53 1.59 0.05 -8.18
N ILE A 54 2.26 -0.87 -7.53
CA ILE A 54 1.62 -2.04 -6.93
C ILE A 54 1.01 -1.65 -5.60
N GLY A 55 -0.23 -1.15 -5.66
CA GLY A 55 -0.95 -0.60 -4.52
C GLY A 55 -0.52 0.82 -4.14
N PRO A 56 -1.25 1.48 -3.20
CA PRO A 56 -1.03 2.87 -2.83
C PRO A 56 0.18 3.02 -1.89
N HIS A 57 1.33 3.33 -2.44
CA HIS A 57 2.53 3.61 -1.66
C HIS A 57 2.71 5.11 -1.43
N ARG A 58 3.14 5.48 -0.22
CA ARG A 58 3.36 6.86 0.19
C ARG A 58 4.67 6.96 0.95
N PHE A 59 5.45 7.99 0.65
CA PHE A 59 6.70 8.26 1.34
C PHE A 59 6.47 9.13 2.56
N PHE A 60 6.30 8.50 3.69
CA PHE A 60 6.31 9.14 5.01
C PHE A 60 6.80 8.12 6.06
N SER A 61 7.50 8.60 7.07
CA SER A 61 7.97 7.79 8.18
C SER A 61 7.99 8.61 9.48
N LYS A 62 7.83 7.93 10.61
CA LYS A 62 8.06 8.50 11.95
C LYS A 62 9.56 8.69 12.23
N SER A 63 10.40 7.95 11.53
CA SER A 63 11.85 7.99 11.69
C SER A 63 12.43 9.10 10.83
N ASP A 64 13.08 10.07 11.49
CA ASP A 64 13.83 11.12 10.82
C ASP A 64 14.92 10.54 9.93
N ARG A 65 15.62 9.51 10.43
CA ARG A 65 16.65 8.80 9.67
C ARG A 65 16.12 8.27 8.33
N VAL A 66 14.90 7.72 8.30
CA VAL A 66 14.30 7.19 7.07
C VAL A 66 13.93 8.31 6.12
N MET A 67 13.31 9.39 6.65
CA MET A 67 12.95 10.54 5.82
C MET A 67 14.17 11.22 5.23
N ASP A 68 15.21 11.44 6.04
CA ASP A 68 16.46 12.07 5.60
C ASP A 68 17.18 11.19 4.55
N TRP A 69 17.10 9.87 4.71
CA TRP A 69 17.64 8.94 3.74
C TRP A 69 16.91 9.03 2.40
N TRP A 70 15.58 9.07 2.39
CA TRP A 70 14.82 9.25 1.15
C TRP A 70 15.15 10.58 0.46
N MET A 71 15.20 11.68 1.21
CA MET A 71 15.56 13.00 0.67
C MET A 71 17.02 13.06 0.17
N LYS A 72 17.92 12.24 0.74
CA LYS A 72 19.29 12.07 0.22
C LYS A 72 19.30 11.33 -1.11
N MET A 73 18.41 10.36 -1.30
CA MET A 73 18.31 9.61 -2.56
C MET A 73 17.67 10.45 -3.65
N MET A 74 16.62 11.20 -3.32
CA MET A 74 15.83 11.96 -4.28
C MET A 74 15.44 13.31 -3.67
N PRO A 75 15.82 14.45 -4.27
CA PRO A 75 15.50 15.77 -3.70
C PRO A 75 14.00 16.03 -3.72
N VAL A 76 13.53 16.87 -2.79
CA VAL A 76 12.16 17.37 -2.78
C VAL A 76 12.02 18.53 -3.75
N GLN A 77 10.89 18.59 -4.47
CA GLN A 77 10.58 19.70 -5.38
C GLN A 77 10.66 21.06 -4.68
N GLY A 78 11.05 22.09 -5.40
CA GLY A 78 10.98 23.48 -4.92
C GLY A 78 9.53 23.93 -4.78
N LEU A 79 9.20 24.55 -3.64
CA LEU A 79 7.91 25.19 -3.41
C LEU A 79 8.14 26.62 -2.90
N PRO A 80 7.84 27.65 -3.67
CA PRO A 80 8.04 29.03 -3.22
C PRO A 80 7.27 29.34 -1.93
N GLY A 81 7.99 29.62 -0.84
CA GLY A 81 7.44 30.17 0.39
C GLY A 81 6.62 29.22 1.27
N LYS A 82 6.75 27.90 1.10
CA LYS A 82 6.01 26.95 1.92
C LYS A 82 6.86 25.74 2.28
N ASP A 83 7.07 25.52 3.57
CA ASP A 83 7.52 24.25 4.09
C ASP A 83 6.41 23.20 3.96
N VAL A 84 6.79 21.96 3.71
CA VAL A 84 5.85 20.84 3.68
C VAL A 84 5.66 20.31 5.09
N GLU A 85 4.46 20.43 5.62
CA GLU A 85 4.11 19.86 6.91
C GLU A 85 3.51 18.46 6.73
N ILE A 86 4.25 17.42 7.08
CA ILE A 86 3.76 16.05 7.13
C ILE A 86 3.30 15.75 8.55
N THR A 87 2.03 15.45 8.70
CA THR A 87 1.45 15.05 9.99
C THR A 87 1.17 13.54 9.99
N TYR A 88 1.68 12.85 11.01
CA TYR A 88 1.43 11.42 11.22
C TYR A 88 1.25 11.10 12.70
N HIS A 89 0.13 10.51 13.08
CA HIS A 89 -0.20 10.17 14.47
C HIS A 89 0.12 11.30 15.47
N ASN A 90 -0.37 12.51 15.20
CA ASN A 90 -0.15 13.73 15.98
C ASN A 90 1.31 14.24 16.06
N GLN A 91 2.23 13.63 15.35
CA GLN A 91 3.55 14.19 15.16
C GLN A 91 3.58 14.97 13.86
N LYS A 92 3.93 16.25 13.96
CA LYS A 92 4.14 17.13 12.82
C LYS A 92 5.62 17.16 12.51
N ARG A 93 5.95 16.93 11.26
CA ARG A 93 7.29 17.15 10.74
C ARG A 93 7.23 18.23 9.66
N THR A 94 7.95 19.27 9.85
CA THR A 94 8.18 20.27 8.82
C THR A 94 9.38 19.82 7.99
N ILE A 95 9.18 19.64 6.70
CA ILE A 95 10.26 19.42 5.74
C ILE A 95 10.54 20.79 5.15
N PRO A 96 11.73 21.38 5.43
CA PRO A 96 12.11 22.62 4.80
C PRO A 96 12.24 22.39 3.30
N VAL A 97 11.40 23.02 2.52
CA VAL A 97 11.44 22.97 1.07
C VAL A 97 12.04 24.29 0.61
N SER A 98 13.22 24.22 0.01
CA SER A 98 13.85 25.41 -0.58
C SER A 98 12.99 25.95 -1.71
N ALA A 99 12.81 27.27 -1.74
CA ALA A 99 12.20 27.93 -2.90
C ALA A 99 13.00 27.67 -4.20
N ASP A 100 14.31 27.43 -4.03
CA ASP A 100 15.26 27.14 -5.12
C ASP A 100 15.41 25.61 -5.36
N GLY A 101 14.54 24.77 -4.78
CA GLY A 101 14.53 23.34 -5.04
C GLY A 101 14.20 23.04 -6.51
N PRO A 102 14.49 21.82 -6.99
CA PRO A 102 14.30 21.47 -8.40
C PRO A 102 12.83 21.56 -8.81
N ALA A 103 12.57 22.15 -9.96
CA ALA A 103 11.24 22.06 -10.59
C ALA A 103 11.03 20.65 -11.13
N PRO A 104 9.85 20.04 -10.90
CA PRO A 104 9.60 18.67 -11.36
C PRO A 104 9.75 18.47 -12.87
N ASP A 105 9.53 19.51 -13.67
CA ASP A 105 9.66 19.43 -15.13
C ASP A 105 11.12 19.43 -15.59
N ASP A 106 12.02 19.99 -14.79
CA ASP A 106 13.45 20.17 -15.15
C ASP A 106 14.32 18.97 -14.73
N VAL A 107 13.87 18.14 -13.79
CA VAL A 107 14.66 17.01 -13.26
C VAL A 107 13.88 15.71 -13.29
N GLU A 108 14.60 14.62 -13.59
CA GLU A 108 14.00 13.29 -13.69
C GLU A 108 13.59 12.74 -12.33
N ASN A 109 14.52 12.79 -11.37
CA ASN A 109 14.36 12.17 -10.07
C ASN A 109 14.08 13.23 -9.02
N VAL A 110 12.79 13.39 -8.64
CA VAL A 110 12.33 14.36 -7.66
C VAL A 110 11.13 13.82 -6.89
N LEU A 111 11.09 14.12 -5.58
CA LEU A 111 9.92 13.90 -4.73
C LEU A 111 8.97 15.07 -4.86
N ILE A 112 7.77 14.81 -5.31
CA ILE A 112 6.67 15.78 -5.33
C ILE A 112 5.85 15.68 -4.05
N THR A 113 5.18 16.76 -3.68
CA THR A 113 4.28 16.80 -2.54
C THR A 113 2.85 16.66 -3.01
N LEU A 114 2.15 15.67 -2.47
CA LEU A 114 0.76 15.39 -2.81
C LEU A 114 -0.15 15.57 -1.60
N GLN A 115 -1.34 16.10 -1.85
CA GLN A 115 -2.44 16.10 -0.88
C GLN A 115 -3.07 14.73 -0.86
N ARG A 116 -3.27 14.19 0.34
CA ARG A 116 -3.97 12.93 0.49
C ARG A 116 -5.46 13.17 0.52
N GLN A 117 -6.17 12.56 -0.41
CA GLN A 117 -7.62 12.41 -0.34
C GLN A 117 -7.98 10.94 -0.54
N THR A 118 -8.80 10.39 0.34
CA THR A 118 -9.33 9.04 0.22
C THR A 118 -10.66 8.94 0.91
N ARG A 119 -11.58 8.21 0.31
CA ARG A 119 -12.93 7.99 0.81
C ARG A 119 -13.32 6.51 0.72
N ILE A 120 -14.42 6.18 1.34
CA ILE A 120 -15.09 4.90 1.20
C ILE A 120 -16.22 5.06 0.18
N TYR A 121 -16.31 4.13 -0.76
CA TYR A 121 -17.44 4.02 -1.68
C TYR A 121 -18.34 2.87 -1.24
N TYR A 122 -19.55 3.21 -0.81
CA TYR A 122 -20.54 2.27 -0.29
C TYR A 122 -21.96 2.78 -0.56
N LEU A 123 -22.89 1.89 -0.89
CA LEU A 123 -24.25 2.23 -1.32
C LEU A 123 -24.27 3.22 -2.51
N ARG A 124 -23.31 3.10 -3.42
CA ARG A 124 -23.13 4.02 -4.56
C ARG A 124 -22.94 5.49 -4.12
N LYS A 125 -22.35 5.69 -2.93
CA LYS A 125 -22.09 7.00 -2.34
C LYS A 125 -20.72 7.08 -1.70
N PHE A 126 -20.15 8.27 -1.65
CA PHE A 126 -18.87 8.53 -1.00
C PHE A 126 -19.07 8.86 0.49
N PHE A 127 -18.23 8.25 1.33
CA PHE A 127 -18.11 8.53 2.75
C PHE A 127 -16.69 8.92 3.07
N ASP A 128 -16.50 9.87 3.99
CA ASP A 128 -15.17 10.25 4.46
C ASP A 128 -14.41 9.05 5.05
N TYR A 129 -13.10 9.04 4.88
CA TYR A 129 -12.23 8.12 5.59
C TYR A 129 -11.16 8.88 6.42
N PRO A 130 -11.12 8.71 7.74
CA PRO A 130 -12.08 7.92 8.56
C PRO A 130 -13.49 8.48 8.50
N ILE A 131 -14.45 7.61 8.82
CA ILE A 131 -15.87 7.99 8.84
C ILE A 131 -16.05 9.14 9.82
N SER A 132 -16.64 10.23 9.34
CA SER A 132 -16.94 11.42 10.12
C SER A 132 -18.45 11.54 10.38
N LEU A 133 -18.82 12.13 11.52
CA LEU A 133 -20.22 12.39 11.87
C LEU A 133 -20.73 13.70 11.25
N LYS A 134 -20.55 13.87 9.94
CA LYS A 134 -21.06 15.02 9.19
C LYS A 134 -22.53 14.76 8.75
N PRO A 135 -23.33 15.82 8.52
CA PRO A 135 -24.68 15.67 7.98
C PRO A 135 -24.74 14.79 6.74
N ALA A 136 -23.78 14.89 5.83
CA ALA A 136 -23.68 14.09 4.62
C ALA A 136 -23.61 12.58 4.93
N THR A 137 -22.90 12.17 5.99
CA THR A 137 -22.82 10.76 6.39
C THR A 137 -24.19 10.21 6.76
N PHE A 138 -24.97 10.96 7.55
CA PHE A 138 -26.31 10.55 7.95
C PHE A 138 -27.30 10.54 6.78
N THR A 139 -27.20 11.54 5.90
CA THR A 139 -28.02 11.58 4.67
C THR A 139 -27.70 10.40 3.75
N ASN A 140 -26.41 10.06 3.60
CA ASN A 140 -25.98 8.94 2.77
C ASN A 140 -26.40 7.58 3.35
N LEU A 141 -26.34 7.39 4.68
CA LEU A 141 -26.79 6.18 5.36
C LEU A 141 -28.31 6.03 5.39
N GLY A 142 -29.02 7.15 5.42
CA GLY A 142 -30.46 7.20 5.64
C GLY A 142 -30.86 7.05 7.12
N LEU A 143 -32.02 7.58 7.47
CA LEU A 143 -32.48 7.69 8.86
C LEU A 143 -32.62 6.33 9.57
N ALA A 144 -33.21 5.35 8.91
CA ALA A 144 -33.48 4.03 9.52
C ALA A 144 -32.16 3.30 9.88
N ARG A 145 -31.12 3.36 9.00
CA ARG A 145 -29.82 2.76 9.27
C ARG A 145 -29.07 3.52 10.36
N THR A 146 -29.13 4.86 10.34
CA THR A 146 -28.52 5.71 11.38
C THR A 146 -29.08 5.38 12.76
N ILE A 147 -30.40 5.24 12.89
CA ILE A 147 -31.03 4.85 14.16
C ILE A 147 -30.59 3.45 14.61
N ARG A 148 -30.57 2.47 13.71
CA ARG A 148 -30.09 1.10 14.03
C ARG A 148 -28.62 1.10 14.50
N ILE A 149 -27.75 1.86 13.84
CA ILE A 149 -26.35 2.03 14.26
C ILE A 149 -26.27 2.61 15.67
N GLY A 150 -27.02 3.67 15.96
CA GLY A 150 -27.08 4.29 17.29
C GLY A 150 -27.53 3.32 18.39
N LEU A 151 -28.66 2.61 18.16
CA LEU A 151 -29.17 1.61 19.11
C LEU A 151 -28.20 0.45 19.31
N SER A 152 -27.58 -0.04 18.23
CA SER A 152 -26.58 -1.11 18.28
C SER A 152 -25.33 -0.69 19.08
N TYR A 153 -24.89 0.56 18.92
CA TYR A 153 -23.79 1.12 19.68
C TYR A 153 -24.11 1.23 21.18
N MET A 154 -25.29 1.75 21.53
CA MET A 154 -25.75 1.82 22.93
C MET A 154 -25.79 0.43 23.57
N LYS A 155 -26.31 -0.59 22.84
CA LYS A 155 -26.31 -1.97 23.28
C LYS A 155 -24.88 -2.49 23.54
N ALA A 156 -23.94 -2.26 22.66
CA ALA A 156 -22.54 -2.69 22.82
C ALA A 156 -21.88 -2.03 24.04
N MET A 157 -22.19 -0.74 24.30
CA MET A 157 -21.69 -0.06 25.50
C MET A 157 -22.27 -0.63 26.80
N ALA A 158 -23.57 -0.97 26.82
CA ALA A 158 -24.24 -1.51 27.99
C ALA A 158 -23.88 -2.98 28.26
N MET A 159 -23.64 -3.75 27.21
CA MET A 159 -23.39 -5.20 27.26
C MET A 159 -22.18 -5.58 26.39
N PRO A 160 -20.95 -5.17 26.79
CA PRO A 160 -19.76 -5.51 26.00
C PRO A 160 -19.47 -7.02 26.07
N ILE A 161 -19.02 -7.57 24.95
CA ILE A 161 -18.58 -8.97 24.82
C ILE A 161 -17.25 -9.13 25.57
N LYS A 162 -17.16 -10.07 26.48
CA LYS A 162 -15.95 -10.38 27.24
C LYS A 162 -15.77 -11.88 27.42
N PRO A 163 -14.56 -12.44 27.21
CA PRO A 163 -13.38 -11.75 26.65
C PRO A 163 -13.54 -11.43 25.16
N GLU A 164 -12.82 -10.43 24.68
CA GLU A 164 -12.66 -10.17 23.24
C GLU A 164 -11.62 -11.15 22.68
N THR A 165 -12.04 -12.07 21.83
CA THR A 165 -11.17 -13.11 21.27
C THR A 165 -10.82 -12.85 19.81
N ASN A 166 -11.73 -12.27 19.07
CA ASN A 166 -11.62 -12.06 17.64
C ASN A 166 -11.98 -10.62 17.20
N LEU A 167 -11.70 -10.34 15.93
CA LEU A 167 -11.84 -9.01 15.35
C LEU A 167 -13.31 -8.55 15.25
N GLU A 168 -14.26 -9.46 15.06
CA GLU A 168 -15.68 -9.15 15.04
C GLU A 168 -16.14 -8.63 16.41
N GLU A 169 -15.76 -9.31 17.48
CA GLU A 169 -16.06 -8.90 18.87
C GLU A 169 -15.36 -7.58 19.20
N PHE A 170 -14.11 -7.41 18.78
CA PHE A 170 -13.35 -6.17 18.92
C PHE A 170 -14.06 -4.98 18.29
N PHE A 171 -14.50 -5.09 17.04
CA PHE A 171 -15.20 -4.01 16.37
C PHE A 171 -16.61 -3.80 16.90
N THR A 172 -17.33 -4.88 17.24
CA THR A 172 -18.68 -4.81 17.83
C THR A 172 -18.66 -4.04 19.13
N ASN A 173 -17.73 -4.29 20.01
CA ASN A 173 -17.61 -3.59 21.29
C ASN A 173 -17.28 -2.09 21.13
N ARG A 174 -16.52 -1.72 20.11
CA ARG A 174 -16.07 -0.33 19.88
C ARG A 174 -17.04 0.50 19.08
N PHE A 175 -17.76 -0.12 18.16
CA PHE A 175 -18.55 0.59 17.16
C PHE A 175 -20.02 0.17 17.12
N GLY A 176 -20.39 -0.89 17.84
CA GLY A 176 -21.67 -1.54 17.70
C GLY A 176 -21.73 -2.46 16.48
N ARG A 177 -22.52 -3.53 16.57
CA ARG A 177 -22.62 -4.54 15.51
C ARG A 177 -23.06 -3.95 14.15
N GLU A 178 -24.01 -3.01 14.14
CA GLU A 178 -24.51 -2.45 12.88
C GLU A 178 -23.47 -1.61 12.14
N LEU A 179 -22.64 -0.83 12.85
CA LEU A 179 -21.57 -0.06 12.22
C LEU A 179 -20.44 -0.98 11.75
N TYR A 180 -20.13 -2.02 12.53
CA TYR A 180 -19.19 -3.06 12.12
C TYR A 180 -19.64 -3.73 10.82
N LEU A 181 -20.89 -4.18 10.74
CA LEU A 181 -21.43 -4.80 9.53
C LEU A 181 -21.46 -3.83 8.33
N THR A 182 -21.65 -2.53 8.59
CA THR A 182 -21.77 -1.53 7.52
C THR A 182 -20.43 -1.16 6.91
N PHE A 183 -19.36 -0.97 7.73
CA PHE A 183 -18.13 -0.36 7.25
C PHE A 183 -16.84 -1.16 7.48
N PHE A 184 -16.90 -2.27 8.19
CA PHE A 184 -15.66 -3.00 8.53
C PHE A 184 -15.68 -4.44 8.03
N LYS A 185 -16.78 -5.15 8.20
CA LYS A 185 -16.84 -6.60 7.93
C LYS A 185 -16.47 -6.93 6.49
N ASP A 186 -17.29 -6.50 5.55
CA ASP A 186 -17.20 -6.96 4.16
C ASP A 186 -15.86 -6.54 3.52
N TYR A 187 -15.39 -5.33 3.80
CA TYR A 187 -14.09 -4.86 3.32
C TYR A 187 -12.93 -5.65 3.96
N THR A 188 -12.97 -5.87 5.27
CA THR A 188 -11.90 -6.63 5.96
C THR A 188 -11.84 -8.07 5.45
N GLU A 189 -12.98 -8.73 5.31
CA GLU A 189 -13.06 -10.10 4.79
C GLU A 189 -12.64 -10.17 3.32
N LYS A 190 -12.97 -9.16 2.49
CA LYS A 190 -12.51 -9.05 1.11
C LYS A 190 -10.98 -8.94 1.03
N VAL A 191 -10.37 -8.07 1.85
CA VAL A 191 -8.91 -7.87 1.87
C VAL A 191 -8.17 -9.11 2.38
N TRP A 192 -8.63 -9.68 3.50
CA TRP A 192 -7.90 -10.77 4.16
C TRP A 192 -8.30 -12.18 3.70
N GLY A 193 -9.44 -12.32 3.01
CA GLY A 193 -9.95 -13.61 2.53
C GLY A 193 -10.41 -14.56 3.62
N ILE A 194 -10.52 -14.09 4.87
CA ILE A 194 -10.96 -14.86 6.02
C ILE A 194 -11.98 -14.08 6.83
N GLN A 195 -12.88 -14.77 7.49
CA GLN A 195 -13.91 -14.18 8.33
C GLN A 195 -13.29 -13.39 9.50
N CYS A 196 -13.86 -12.24 9.83
CA CYS A 196 -13.42 -11.42 10.98
C CYS A 196 -13.45 -12.20 12.30
N SER A 197 -14.34 -13.18 12.46
CA SER A 197 -14.42 -14.07 13.62
C SER A 197 -13.20 -15.02 13.76
N LYS A 198 -12.39 -15.18 12.72
CA LYS A 198 -11.16 -15.99 12.71
C LYS A 198 -9.89 -15.15 12.85
N ILE A 199 -9.98 -13.83 12.82
CA ILE A 199 -8.86 -12.90 13.00
C ILE A 199 -8.77 -12.54 14.48
N SER A 200 -7.56 -12.59 15.08
CA SER A 200 -7.36 -12.24 16.49
C SER A 200 -7.75 -10.78 16.80
N ALA A 201 -8.37 -10.57 17.96
CA ALA A 201 -8.68 -9.23 18.48
C ALA A 201 -7.42 -8.35 18.62
N ALA A 202 -6.27 -8.97 18.97
CA ALA A 202 -4.98 -8.28 19.10
C ALA A 202 -4.54 -7.61 17.78
N TRP A 203 -4.83 -8.22 16.66
CA TRP A 203 -4.58 -7.65 15.33
C TRP A 203 -5.33 -6.32 15.12
N GLY A 204 -6.62 -6.28 15.50
CA GLY A 204 -7.42 -5.06 15.46
C GLY A 204 -6.90 -3.97 16.40
N ALA A 205 -6.50 -4.36 17.62
CA ALA A 205 -5.96 -3.45 18.62
C ALA A 205 -4.65 -2.76 18.17
N GLN A 206 -3.84 -3.42 17.37
CA GLN A 206 -2.61 -2.84 16.82
C GLN A 206 -2.91 -1.79 15.71
N ARG A 207 -3.94 -2.00 14.90
CA ARG A 207 -4.25 -1.19 13.71
C ARG A 207 -5.26 -0.09 13.96
N VAL A 208 -6.16 -0.29 14.92
CA VAL A 208 -7.25 0.64 15.26
C VAL A 208 -6.97 1.31 16.61
N LYS A 209 -5.78 1.89 16.76
CA LYS A 209 -5.44 2.66 17.98
C LYS A 209 -6.16 4.02 17.94
N GLY A 210 -6.80 4.38 19.06
CA GLY A 210 -7.32 5.73 19.29
C GLY A 210 -8.69 6.07 18.70
N LEU A 211 -9.36 5.17 17.97
CA LEU A 211 -10.73 5.41 17.50
C LEU A 211 -11.73 5.21 18.65
N SER A 212 -12.17 6.31 19.26
CA SER A 212 -13.28 6.32 20.23
C SER A 212 -14.44 7.12 19.66
N ILE A 213 -15.52 6.42 19.27
CA ILE A 213 -16.76 7.07 18.83
C ILE A 213 -17.33 7.97 19.94
N VAL A 214 -17.17 7.60 21.21
CA VAL A 214 -17.62 8.43 22.35
C VAL A 214 -16.99 9.82 22.29
N LYS A 215 -15.67 9.91 22.06
CA LYS A 215 -14.98 11.21 21.93
C LYS A 215 -15.51 11.99 20.73
N VAL A 216 -15.76 11.33 19.61
CA VAL A 216 -16.28 11.95 18.37
C VAL A 216 -17.71 12.41 18.54
N VAL A 217 -18.59 11.58 19.16
CA VAL A 217 -20.00 11.92 19.45
C VAL A 217 -20.11 13.04 20.47
N LEU A 218 -19.33 12.99 21.54
CA LEU A 218 -19.30 14.06 22.56
C LEU A 218 -18.80 15.38 21.97
N HIS A 219 -17.80 15.33 21.07
CA HIS A 219 -17.31 16.52 20.38
C HIS A 219 -18.36 17.10 19.44
N ALA A 220 -19.05 16.25 18.67
CA ALA A 220 -20.15 16.68 17.80
C ALA A 220 -21.33 17.24 18.60
N ALA A 221 -21.73 16.61 19.70
CA ALA A 221 -22.78 17.08 20.58
C ALA A 221 -22.44 18.41 21.26
N LYS A 222 -21.19 18.59 21.74
CA LYS A 222 -20.73 19.88 22.28
C LYS A 222 -20.75 20.98 21.23
N LYS A 223 -20.41 20.68 19.99
CA LYS A 223 -20.45 21.65 18.88
C LYS A 223 -21.90 22.04 18.51
N MET A 224 -22.85 21.13 18.62
CA MET A 224 -24.28 21.42 18.41
C MET A 224 -24.90 22.22 19.55
N LEU A 225 -24.38 22.12 20.77
CA LEU A 225 -24.87 22.82 21.96
C LEU A 225 -24.25 24.23 22.15
N GLY A 226 -23.56 24.76 21.14
CA GLY A 226 -23.19 26.17 21.09
C GLY A 226 -22.11 26.62 22.08
N SER A 227 -21.32 25.73 22.65
CA SER A 227 -20.18 26.10 23.48
C SER A 227 -19.01 26.56 22.59
N VAL A 228 -18.98 27.83 22.26
CA VAL A 228 -17.85 28.53 21.63
C VAL A 228 -16.78 28.74 22.71
N GLY A 229 -15.79 27.87 22.73
CA GLY A 229 -14.67 27.98 23.63
C GLY A 229 -13.51 27.11 23.22
N ASP A 230 -12.46 27.79 22.76
CA ASP A 230 -11.11 27.29 22.52
C ASP A 230 -10.86 26.38 21.30
N LEU A 231 -10.41 27.03 20.23
CA LEU A 231 -9.91 26.46 18.96
C LEU A 231 -8.52 25.82 19.11
N ARG A 232 -8.20 25.23 20.24
CA ARG A 232 -7.00 24.39 20.36
C ARG A 232 -7.37 22.94 20.16
N GLN A 233 -7.39 22.53 18.88
CA GLN A 233 -7.44 21.13 18.45
C GLN A 233 -6.19 20.38 18.91
N LYS A 234 -6.09 20.07 20.20
CA LYS A 234 -4.92 19.38 20.76
C LYS A 234 -5.07 17.87 20.86
N ASP A 235 -6.24 17.29 20.57
CA ASP A 235 -6.52 15.84 20.79
C ASP A 235 -7.40 15.19 19.71
N THR A 236 -7.17 15.49 18.42
CA THR A 236 -7.80 14.74 17.35
C THR A 236 -6.86 13.61 16.92
N GLU A 237 -7.04 12.44 17.51
CA GLU A 237 -6.21 11.23 17.30
C GLU A 237 -6.40 10.54 15.96
N THR A 238 -6.74 11.22 14.91
CA THR A 238 -6.74 10.67 13.56
C THR A 238 -6.26 11.73 12.59
N SER A 239 -5.08 12.25 12.83
CA SER A 239 -4.39 12.94 11.76
C SER A 239 -3.95 11.89 10.76
N LEU A 240 -4.80 11.64 9.84
CA LEU A 240 -4.39 11.05 8.59
C LEU A 240 -3.37 12.01 8.00
N VAL A 241 -2.32 11.45 7.46
CA VAL A 241 -1.33 12.22 6.71
C VAL A 241 -2.07 13.03 5.66
N GLU A 242 -2.09 14.35 5.81
CA GLU A 242 -2.77 15.24 4.86
C GLU A 242 -1.92 15.46 3.63
N GLN A 243 -0.58 15.44 3.80
CA GLN A 243 0.40 15.57 2.73
C GLN A 243 1.43 14.45 2.84
N PHE A 244 1.93 13.99 1.70
CA PHE A 244 2.99 13.00 1.63
C PHE A 244 3.92 13.27 0.45
N LEU A 245 5.16 12.76 0.56
CA LEU A 245 6.09 12.80 -0.55
C LEU A 245 5.85 11.63 -1.49
N TYR A 246 6.09 11.84 -2.77
CA TYR A 246 5.92 10.83 -3.78
C TYR A 246 6.89 11.06 -4.94
N PRO A 247 7.62 10.02 -5.39
CA PRO A 247 8.47 10.14 -6.57
C PRO A 247 7.62 10.43 -7.81
N LYS A 248 7.96 11.46 -8.58
CA LYS A 248 7.09 11.95 -9.69
C LYS A 248 6.69 10.88 -10.71
N LYS A 249 7.54 9.88 -10.91
CA LYS A 249 7.32 8.77 -11.87
C LYS A 249 6.90 7.45 -11.20
N GLY A 250 6.35 7.51 -10.01
CA GLY A 250 5.97 6.34 -9.23
C GLY A 250 7.05 5.90 -8.25
N THR A 251 6.65 5.06 -7.30
CA THR A 251 7.52 4.63 -6.19
C THR A 251 8.74 3.88 -6.65
N GLY A 252 8.64 3.15 -7.77
CA GLY A 252 9.75 2.40 -8.36
C GLY A 252 10.93 3.27 -8.79
N SER A 253 10.70 4.54 -9.17
CA SER A 253 11.77 5.43 -9.58
C SER A 253 12.78 5.76 -8.46
N MET A 254 12.33 5.78 -7.20
CA MET A 254 13.24 5.87 -6.04
C MET A 254 14.20 4.68 -5.99
N TRP A 255 13.70 3.49 -6.21
CA TRP A 255 14.51 2.26 -6.11
C TRP A 255 15.41 2.07 -7.33
N GLN A 256 15.02 2.58 -8.49
CA GLN A 256 15.89 2.67 -9.66
C GLN A 256 17.08 3.60 -9.38
N GLU A 257 16.84 4.79 -8.83
CA GLU A 257 17.91 5.71 -8.42
C GLU A 257 18.88 5.07 -7.41
N VAL A 258 18.34 4.36 -6.40
CA VAL A 258 19.19 3.64 -5.43
C VAL A 258 20.02 2.55 -6.11
N ALA A 259 19.43 1.81 -7.05
CA ALA A 259 20.14 0.77 -7.79
C ALA A 259 21.27 1.35 -8.67
N GLU A 260 21.03 2.46 -9.34
CA GLU A 260 22.06 3.16 -10.13
C GLU A 260 23.22 3.60 -9.24
N ARG A 261 22.95 4.13 -8.04
CA ARG A 261 23.99 4.48 -7.07
C ARG A 261 24.76 3.26 -6.55
N VAL A 262 24.07 2.14 -6.34
CA VAL A 262 24.72 0.87 -5.95
C VAL A 262 25.69 0.42 -7.05
N LEU A 263 25.25 0.42 -8.30
CA LEU A 263 26.09 0.05 -9.45
C LEU A 263 27.29 1.00 -9.63
N ALA A 264 27.03 2.30 -9.56
CA ALA A 264 28.08 3.33 -9.68
C ALA A 264 29.15 3.22 -8.58
N ALA A 265 28.77 2.75 -7.38
CA ALA A 265 29.69 2.53 -6.26
C ALA A 265 30.38 1.15 -6.29
N GLY A 266 30.20 0.35 -7.35
CA GLY A 266 30.89 -0.95 -7.54
C GLY A 266 30.12 -2.17 -7.01
N GLY A 267 28.85 -1.99 -6.60
CA GLY A 267 27.95 -3.12 -6.33
C GLY A 267 27.53 -3.83 -7.62
N GLU A 268 26.91 -4.99 -7.47
CA GLU A 268 26.43 -5.81 -8.57
C GLU A 268 24.96 -6.16 -8.39
N ILE A 269 24.18 -6.14 -9.49
CA ILE A 269 22.75 -6.55 -9.49
C ILE A 269 22.57 -7.56 -10.61
N ARG A 270 22.22 -8.80 -10.26
CA ARG A 270 21.89 -9.88 -11.17
C ARG A 270 20.38 -10.04 -11.23
N LYS A 271 19.78 -9.58 -12.30
CA LYS A 271 18.35 -9.78 -12.59
C LYS A 271 18.12 -11.13 -13.26
N ASN A 272 16.85 -11.54 -13.38
CA ASN A 272 16.46 -12.83 -13.94
C ASN A 272 17.20 -14.01 -13.29
N SER A 273 17.48 -13.88 -11.99
CA SER A 273 18.30 -14.81 -11.21
C SER A 273 17.56 -15.17 -9.91
N GLU A 274 17.02 -16.39 -9.87
CA GLU A 274 16.32 -16.90 -8.68
C GLU A 274 17.27 -17.68 -7.78
N VAL A 275 17.30 -17.37 -6.48
CA VAL A 275 17.97 -18.23 -5.51
C VAL A 275 17.13 -19.48 -5.31
N GLU A 276 17.65 -20.63 -5.74
CA GLU A 276 17.00 -21.93 -5.53
C GLU A 276 17.37 -22.54 -4.18
N LYS A 277 18.59 -22.29 -3.69
CA LYS A 277 19.12 -22.98 -2.53
C LYS A 277 20.17 -22.12 -1.81
N PHE A 278 20.11 -22.12 -0.49
CA PHE A 278 21.18 -21.62 0.37
C PHE A 278 22.07 -22.78 0.78
N VAL A 279 23.35 -22.75 0.40
CA VAL A 279 24.32 -23.80 0.69
C VAL A 279 24.86 -23.58 2.08
N CYS A 280 24.67 -24.54 2.97
CA CYS A 280 25.05 -24.47 4.38
C CYS A 280 26.16 -25.47 4.70
N GLU A 281 27.12 -25.05 5.52
CA GLU A 281 28.10 -25.91 6.19
C GLU A 281 27.93 -25.78 7.69
N GLY A 282 27.39 -26.80 8.32
CA GLY A 282 26.97 -26.72 9.73
C GLY A 282 25.87 -25.67 9.92
N ASN A 283 26.14 -24.65 10.74
CA ASN A 283 25.21 -23.56 11.03
C ASN A 283 25.50 -22.27 10.23
N GLU A 284 26.38 -22.33 9.23
CA GLU A 284 26.77 -21.18 8.43
C GLU A 284 26.33 -21.32 6.99
N ILE A 285 25.81 -20.25 6.39
CA ILE A 285 25.57 -20.17 4.96
C ILE A 285 26.90 -19.80 4.29
N LYS A 286 27.33 -20.55 3.28
CA LYS A 286 28.58 -20.33 2.52
C LYS A 286 28.33 -19.80 1.12
N GLY A 287 27.14 -20.07 0.57
CA GLY A 287 26.80 -19.64 -0.79
C GLY A 287 25.33 -19.80 -1.09
N VAL A 288 24.96 -19.37 -2.28
CA VAL A 288 23.63 -19.59 -2.84
C VAL A 288 23.77 -20.22 -4.23
N VAL A 289 22.88 -21.17 -4.54
CA VAL A 289 22.71 -21.64 -5.91
C VAL A 289 21.66 -20.75 -6.56
N ILE A 290 22.05 -20.06 -7.62
CA ILE A 290 21.16 -19.23 -8.43
C ILE A 290 20.80 -19.95 -9.74
N LEU A 291 19.55 -19.77 -10.15
CA LEU A 291 19.03 -20.20 -11.45
C LEU A 291 18.79 -18.95 -12.31
N ASN A 292 19.43 -18.87 -13.45
CA ASN A 292 19.06 -17.88 -14.46
C ASN A 292 17.69 -18.28 -15.04
N THR A 293 16.68 -17.44 -14.88
CA THR A 293 15.28 -17.75 -15.25
C THR A 293 15.06 -17.70 -16.77
N GLU A 294 15.98 -17.12 -17.54
CA GLU A 294 15.92 -17.05 -19.01
C GLU A 294 16.63 -18.22 -19.66
N THR A 295 17.84 -18.55 -19.16
CA THR A 295 18.67 -19.61 -19.77
C THR A 295 18.51 -20.97 -19.14
N GLY A 296 18.02 -21.03 -17.89
CA GLY A 296 17.94 -22.26 -17.10
C GLY A 296 19.30 -22.71 -16.52
N GLU A 297 20.36 -21.93 -16.68
CA GLU A 297 21.68 -22.22 -16.14
C GLU A 297 21.73 -22.00 -14.63
N LYS A 298 22.52 -22.87 -13.94
CA LYS A 298 22.71 -22.77 -12.50
C LYS A 298 24.17 -22.40 -12.18
N GLU A 299 24.32 -21.52 -11.20
CA GLU A 299 25.63 -21.07 -10.71
C GLU A 299 25.65 -21.09 -9.18
N LEU A 300 26.79 -21.49 -8.60
CA LEU A 300 27.07 -21.33 -7.17
C LEU A 300 27.78 -19.99 -6.95
N VAL A 301 27.18 -19.11 -6.16
CA VAL A 301 27.76 -17.83 -5.76
C VAL A 301 28.08 -17.88 -4.27
N ASN A 302 29.38 -17.80 -3.94
CA ASN A 302 29.85 -17.77 -2.56
C ASN A 302 29.88 -16.34 -2.00
N GLY A 303 29.75 -16.22 -0.68
CA GLY A 303 29.82 -14.92 -0.01
C GLY A 303 30.18 -15.05 1.48
N ASP A 304 30.56 -13.92 2.06
CA ASP A 304 30.92 -13.82 3.49
C ASP A 304 29.72 -13.43 4.35
N PHE A 305 28.76 -12.72 3.75
CA PHE A 305 27.53 -12.25 4.42
C PHE A 305 26.32 -12.53 3.55
N PHE A 306 25.19 -12.84 4.20
CA PHE A 306 23.95 -13.15 3.50
C PHE A 306 22.79 -12.34 4.08
N PHE A 307 22.08 -11.62 3.21
CA PHE A 307 20.87 -10.88 3.52
C PHE A 307 19.73 -11.44 2.68
N SER A 308 18.62 -11.74 3.29
CA SER A 308 17.44 -12.23 2.58
C SER A 308 16.25 -11.31 2.81
N SER A 309 15.61 -10.87 1.73
CA SER A 309 14.35 -10.14 1.74
C SER A 309 13.19 -10.93 1.13
N ILE A 310 13.41 -12.22 0.82
CA ILE A 310 12.34 -13.11 0.34
C ILE A 310 11.42 -13.53 1.50
N PRO A 311 10.21 -14.01 1.24
CA PRO A 311 9.30 -14.52 2.26
C PRO A 311 9.97 -15.58 3.14
N VAL A 312 9.80 -15.49 4.46
CA VAL A 312 10.44 -16.40 5.44
C VAL A 312 10.13 -17.87 5.13
N LYS A 313 8.90 -18.17 4.69
CA LYS A 313 8.50 -19.52 4.24
C LYS A 313 9.41 -20.03 3.12
N GLU A 314 9.73 -19.20 2.13
CA GLU A 314 10.61 -19.57 1.02
C GLU A 314 12.06 -19.69 1.47
N LEU A 315 12.53 -18.79 2.33
CA LEU A 315 13.88 -18.85 2.89
C LEU A 315 14.11 -20.20 3.60
N VAL A 316 13.19 -20.57 4.53
CA VAL A 316 13.31 -21.82 5.27
C VAL A 316 13.25 -23.06 4.36
N ALA A 317 12.39 -23.04 3.35
CA ALA A 317 12.28 -24.13 2.38
C ALA A 317 13.55 -24.31 1.51
N LYS A 318 14.31 -23.22 1.28
CA LYS A 318 15.51 -23.20 0.42
C LYS A 318 16.82 -23.43 1.18
N LEU A 319 16.79 -23.60 2.50
CA LEU A 319 18.00 -23.91 3.30
C LEU A 319 18.43 -25.36 3.06
N ASP A 320 19.71 -25.56 2.71
CA ASP A 320 20.36 -26.88 2.59
C ASP A 320 20.98 -27.29 3.93
N ALA A 321 20.16 -27.33 4.95
CA ALA A 321 20.54 -27.75 6.29
C ALA A 321 19.35 -28.37 7.00
N PRO A 322 19.58 -29.21 8.02
CA PRO A 322 18.50 -29.69 8.88
C PRO A 322 17.80 -28.52 9.57
N VAL A 323 16.55 -28.28 9.23
CA VAL A 323 15.70 -27.28 9.88
C VAL A 323 14.84 -28.01 10.92
N PRO A 324 14.84 -27.57 12.20
CA PRO A 324 13.97 -28.16 13.23
C PRO A 324 12.52 -28.23 12.77
N PRO A 325 11.79 -29.35 13.04
CA PRO A 325 10.40 -29.50 12.58
C PRO A 325 9.47 -28.35 12.98
N GLU A 326 9.60 -27.86 14.21
CA GLU A 326 8.82 -26.73 14.71
C GLU A 326 9.08 -25.42 13.97
N VAL A 327 10.33 -25.16 13.54
CA VAL A 327 10.68 -23.97 12.73
C VAL A 327 10.07 -24.08 11.34
N ARG A 328 10.10 -25.29 10.76
CA ARG A 328 9.48 -25.56 9.46
C ARG A 328 7.96 -25.37 9.52
N GLU A 329 7.31 -25.95 10.54
CA GLU A 329 5.87 -25.84 10.75
C GLU A 329 5.44 -24.37 10.89
N ILE A 330 6.17 -23.58 11.73
CA ILE A 330 5.90 -22.14 11.90
C ILE A 330 6.07 -21.40 10.56
N ALA A 331 7.17 -21.65 9.85
CA ALA A 331 7.43 -20.98 8.57
C ALA A 331 6.38 -21.32 7.52
N GLU A 332 5.96 -22.58 7.42
CA GLU A 332 4.90 -23.02 6.51
C GLU A 332 3.53 -22.47 6.88
N GLY A 333 3.30 -22.23 8.17
CA GLY A 333 2.07 -21.61 8.70
C GLY A 333 1.97 -20.11 8.47
N LEU A 334 3.03 -19.42 8.04
CA LEU A 334 2.98 -18.01 7.68
C LEU A 334 2.13 -17.81 6.42
N ILE A 335 1.01 -17.10 6.58
CA ILE A 335 0.07 -16.82 5.50
C ILE A 335 0.38 -15.49 4.84
N TYR A 336 0.10 -15.42 3.53
CA TYR A 336 0.21 -14.22 2.73
C TYR A 336 -1.09 -14.04 1.94
N ARG A 337 -1.39 -12.80 1.57
CA ARG A 337 -2.41 -12.49 0.55
C ARG A 337 -1.71 -12.06 -0.72
N ASP A 338 -2.23 -12.53 -1.81
CA ASP A 338 -1.85 -12.19 -3.16
C ASP A 338 -2.74 -11.07 -3.68
N PHE A 339 -2.36 -10.53 -4.82
CA PHE A 339 -2.97 -9.32 -5.32
C PHE A 339 -2.95 -9.30 -6.85
N ILE A 340 -4.09 -9.00 -7.43
CA ILE A 340 -4.20 -8.72 -8.87
C ILE A 340 -4.55 -7.24 -9.00
N GLU A 341 -3.85 -6.54 -9.85
CA GLU A 341 -4.20 -5.18 -10.23
C GLU A 341 -4.52 -5.12 -11.73
N VAL A 342 -5.69 -4.55 -12.03
CA VAL A 342 -6.09 -4.25 -13.40
C VAL A 342 -5.94 -2.76 -13.63
N GLY A 343 -4.93 -2.37 -14.43
CA GLY A 343 -4.80 -1.02 -14.94
C GLY A 343 -5.80 -0.79 -16.05
N MET A 344 -6.57 0.31 -15.99
CA MET A 344 -7.62 0.61 -16.96
C MET A 344 -7.59 2.07 -17.39
N LEU A 345 -7.37 2.32 -18.68
CA LEU A 345 -7.41 3.63 -19.28
C LEU A 345 -8.83 3.90 -19.80
N VAL A 346 -9.46 4.97 -19.32
CA VAL A 346 -10.82 5.34 -19.72
C VAL A 346 -10.86 6.77 -20.24
N ASN A 347 -11.82 7.08 -21.14
CA ASN A 347 -12.01 8.42 -21.66
C ASN A 347 -12.50 9.37 -20.56
N GLU A 348 -13.52 8.96 -19.79
CA GLU A 348 -14.12 9.78 -18.74
C GLU A 348 -14.75 8.94 -17.64
N LEU A 349 -15.00 9.56 -16.49
CA LEU A 349 -15.76 8.98 -15.38
C LEU A 349 -17.23 9.44 -15.45
N LYS A 350 -18.14 8.56 -15.06
CA LYS A 350 -19.56 8.87 -14.92
C LYS A 350 -19.84 9.77 -13.72
N VAL A 351 -19.06 9.61 -12.64
CA VAL A 351 -19.14 10.41 -11.41
C VAL A 351 -17.89 11.27 -11.27
N SER A 352 -18.08 12.49 -10.78
CA SER A 352 -16.95 13.40 -10.54
C SER A 352 -17.30 14.41 -9.45
N ASP A 353 -16.31 14.86 -8.71
CA ASP A 353 -16.41 15.92 -7.71
C ASP A 353 -15.22 16.90 -7.78
N LYS A 354 -14.38 16.74 -8.80
CA LYS A 354 -13.25 17.58 -9.12
C LYS A 354 -13.20 17.84 -10.60
N THR A 355 -12.82 19.06 -10.98
CA THR A 355 -12.46 19.37 -12.35
C THR A 355 -11.00 19.83 -12.38
N ALA A 356 -10.17 19.17 -13.17
CA ALA A 356 -8.78 19.52 -13.38
C ALA A 356 -8.51 19.54 -14.89
N ASP A 357 -7.95 20.64 -15.41
CA ASP A 357 -7.64 20.83 -16.82
C ASP A 357 -8.84 20.55 -17.75
N GLY A 358 -10.03 21.00 -17.32
CA GLY A 358 -11.28 20.78 -18.05
C GLY A 358 -11.90 19.40 -17.93
N LYS A 359 -11.27 18.50 -17.19
CA LYS A 359 -11.66 17.11 -17.04
C LYS A 359 -12.36 16.85 -15.71
N LYS A 360 -13.39 16.06 -15.76
CA LYS A 360 -14.09 15.57 -14.57
C LYS A 360 -13.35 14.39 -13.98
N LEU A 361 -12.94 14.51 -12.71
CA LEU A 361 -12.25 13.47 -11.96
C LEU A 361 -12.93 13.24 -10.61
N ILE A 362 -12.66 12.11 -10.02
CA ILE A 362 -12.83 11.88 -8.58
C ILE A 362 -11.57 12.41 -7.91
N ALA A 363 -11.73 13.19 -6.82
CA ALA A 363 -10.60 13.90 -6.21
C ALA A 363 -9.65 13.00 -5.39
N ASP A 364 -10.05 11.74 -5.15
CA ASP A 364 -9.29 10.80 -4.33
C ASP A 364 -8.04 10.29 -5.05
N ASN A 365 -6.96 10.05 -4.29
CA ASN A 365 -5.84 9.26 -4.77
C ASN A 365 -6.25 7.79 -4.90
N TRP A 366 -6.99 7.27 -3.88
CA TRP A 366 -7.61 5.95 -3.92
C TRP A 366 -8.91 5.93 -3.12
N ILE A 367 -9.77 4.96 -3.44
CA ILE A 367 -11.07 4.75 -2.83
C ILE A 367 -11.14 3.33 -2.29
N TYR A 368 -11.65 3.16 -1.06
CA TYR A 368 -12.00 1.85 -0.51
C TYR A 368 -13.38 1.44 -1.01
N VAL A 369 -13.47 0.38 -1.81
CA VAL A 369 -14.73 -0.10 -2.37
C VAL A 369 -15.34 -1.14 -1.43
N GLN A 370 -16.37 -0.74 -0.71
CA GLN A 370 -17.08 -1.59 0.26
C GLN A 370 -18.39 -2.17 -0.28
N GLU A 371 -18.62 -2.08 -1.57
CA GLU A 371 -19.73 -2.75 -2.22
C GLU A 371 -19.53 -4.26 -2.17
N ASN A 372 -20.54 -4.99 -1.73
CA ASN A 372 -20.47 -6.44 -1.56
C ASN A 372 -20.81 -7.23 -2.83
N ASP A 373 -21.30 -6.55 -3.85
CA ASP A 373 -21.69 -7.12 -5.14
C ASP A 373 -20.60 -6.99 -6.22
N VAL A 374 -19.39 -6.55 -5.84
CA VAL A 374 -18.17 -6.48 -6.68
C VAL A 374 -16.96 -7.01 -5.92
N MET A 375 -15.98 -7.50 -6.66
CA MET A 375 -14.73 -8.03 -6.09
C MET A 375 -13.68 -6.94 -5.88
N ILE A 376 -13.75 -5.81 -6.60
CA ILE A 376 -12.82 -4.68 -6.40
C ILE A 376 -12.78 -4.31 -4.91
N GLY A 377 -11.58 -4.31 -4.33
CA GLY A 377 -11.35 -3.88 -2.95
C GLY A 377 -10.93 -2.41 -2.85
N ARG A 378 -10.08 -1.95 -3.76
CA ARG A 378 -9.66 -0.54 -3.87
C ARG A 378 -9.62 -0.11 -5.33
N LEU A 379 -9.88 1.17 -5.53
CA LEU A 379 -9.76 1.83 -6.82
C LEU A 379 -8.79 3.00 -6.68
N GLN A 380 -7.73 3.01 -7.46
CA GLN A 380 -6.76 4.09 -7.55
C GLN A 380 -7.06 5.00 -8.74
N ILE A 381 -6.86 6.30 -8.56
CA ILE A 381 -6.98 7.31 -9.61
C ILE A 381 -5.59 7.93 -9.82
N TYR A 382 -4.80 7.36 -10.74
CA TYR A 382 -3.40 7.72 -10.92
C TYR A 382 -3.18 9.17 -11.38
N ASN A 383 -4.18 9.81 -12.00
CA ASN A 383 -4.14 11.23 -12.30
C ASN A 383 -3.92 12.11 -11.05
N ASN A 384 -4.31 11.64 -9.87
CA ASN A 384 -4.13 12.35 -8.59
C ASN A 384 -2.81 11.98 -7.87
N TRP A 385 -2.03 11.04 -8.42
CA TRP A 385 -0.68 10.71 -7.94
C TRP A 385 0.42 11.51 -8.66
N GLY A 386 0.03 12.37 -9.58
CA GLY A 386 0.90 13.25 -10.33
C GLY A 386 0.64 13.18 -11.84
N SER A 387 0.86 14.30 -12.52
CA SER A 387 0.69 14.41 -13.99
C SER A 387 1.60 13.43 -14.75
N TYR A 388 2.69 12.99 -14.15
CA TYR A 388 3.67 12.09 -14.77
C TYR A 388 3.27 10.61 -14.74
N MET A 389 2.16 10.27 -14.05
CA MET A 389 1.64 8.90 -13.98
C MET A 389 0.77 8.54 -15.18
N VAL A 390 0.32 9.52 -15.97
CA VAL A 390 -0.62 9.34 -17.09
C VAL A 390 -0.03 9.92 -18.36
N ALA A 391 0.04 9.11 -19.41
CA ALA A 391 0.62 9.54 -20.70
C ALA A 391 -0.23 10.59 -21.41
N ASP A 392 -1.54 10.40 -21.42
CA ASP A 392 -2.51 11.33 -22.03
C ASP A 392 -3.33 12.00 -20.92
N PRO A 393 -3.07 13.28 -20.60
CA PRO A 393 -3.78 13.99 -19.54
C PRO A 393 -5.28 14.16 -19.83
N THR A 394 -5.74 13.89 -21.05
CA THR A 394 -7.17 13.92 -21.38
C THR A 394 -7.92 12.67 -20.96
N LYS A 395 -7.22 11.63 -20.51
CA LYS A 395 -7.80 10.34 -20.09
C LYS A 395 -7.65 10.11 -18.60
N VAL A 396 -8.38 9.14 -18.07
CA VAL A 396 -8.25 8.69 -16.68
C VAL A 396 -7.57 7.34 -16.64
N TRP A 397 -6.50 7.23 -15.84
CA TRP A 397 -5.79 5.99 -15.58
C TRP A 397 -6.15 5.47 -14.20
N LEU A 398 -6.79 4.30 -14.16
CA LEU A 398 -7.34 3.68 -12.97
C LEU A 398 -6.55 2.42 -12.63
N GLY A 399 -6.40 2.12 -11.34
CA GLY A 399 -5.91 0.84 -10.83
C GLY A 399 -6.99 0.16 -10.00
N LEU A 400 -7.39 -1.05 -10.40
CA LEU A 400 -8.42 -1.85 -9.75
C LEU A 400 -7.74 -2.98 -9.00
N GLU A 401 -7.87 -2.99 -7.68
CA GLU A 401 -7.21 -3.96 -6.81
C GLU A 401 -8.14 -5.09 -6.39
N TYR A 402 -7.72 -6.32 -6.71
CA TYR A 402 -8.39 -7.57 -6.36
C TYR A 402 -7.51 -8.36 -5.38
N PHE A 403 -7.98 -8.54 -4.16
CA PHE A 403 -7.30 -9.33 -3.14
C PHE A 403 -7.68 -10.80 -3.29
N CYS A 404 -6.69 -11.66 -3.48
CA CYS A 404 -6.91 -13.08 -3.68
C CYS A 404 -5.77 -13.92 -3.08
N ASN A 405 -5.82 -15.22 -3.26
CA ASN A 405 -4.71 -16.13 -3.03
C ASN A 405 -4.33 -16.80 -4.36
N GLU A 406 -3.09 -17.30 -4.50
CA GLU A 406 -2.66 -18.07 -5.66
C GLU A 406 -3.56 -19.32 -5.87
N SER A 407 -4.21 -19.81 -4.82
CA SER A 407 -5.16 -20.93 -4.86
C SER A 407 -6.58 -20.55 -5.31
N ASP A 408 -6.91 -19.27 -5.37
CA ASP A 408 -8.24 -18.81 -5.75
C ASP A 408 -8.42 -18.88 -7.27
N GLU A 409 -9.63 -19.20 -7.75
CA GLU A 409 -9.92 -19.34 -9.17
C GLU A 409 -9.55 -18.09 -9.98
N ILE A 410 -9.80 -16.88 -9.42
CA ILE A 410 -9.49 -15.60 -10.07
C ILE A 410 -8.01 -15.45 -10.43
N TRP A 411 -7.09 -16.06 -9.66
CA TRP A 411 -5.65 -15.99 -9.92
C TRP A 411 -5.28 -16.60 -11.27
N THR A 412 -5.98 -17.65 -11.67
CA THR A 412 -5.73 -18.41 -12.90
C THR A 412 -6.50 -17.88 -14.12
N TRP A 413 -7.38 -16.90 -13.93
CA TRP A 413 -8.17 -16.36 -15.05
C TRP A 413 -7.27 -15.71 -16.10
N PRO A 414 -7.59 -15.88 -17.39
CA PRO A 414 -6.92 -15.12 -18.45
C PRO A 414 -7.04 -13.60 -18.25
N ASP A 415 -6.04 -12.87 -18.69
CA ASP A 415 -6.01 -11.41 -18.56
C ASP A 415 -7.24 -10.74 -19.16
N GLU A 416 -7.71 -11.20 -20.30
CA GLU A 416 -8.90 -10.64 -20.94
C GLU A 416 -10.16 -10.81 -20.07
N LYS A 417 -10.27 -11.93 -19.31
CA LYS A 417 -11.39 -12.13 -18.38
C LYS A 417 -11.30 -11.15 -17.20
N LEU A 418 -10.09 -10.88 -16.70
CA LEU A 418 -9.87 -9.91 -15.61
C LEU A 418 -10.13 -8.48 -16.06
N LYS A 419 -9.70 -8.10 -17.25
CA LYS A 419 -9.99 -6.80 -17.87
C LYS A 419 -11.50 -6.59 -18.04
N GLN A 420 -12.19 -7.62 -18.52
CA GLN A 420 -13.64 -7.61 -18.68
C GLN A 420 -14.35 -7.47 -17.32
N LEU A 421 -13.91 -8.24 -16.31
CA LEU A 421 -14.43 -8.13 -14.93
C LEU A 421 -14.30 -6.70 -14.43
N GLY A 422 -13.12 -6.08 -14.60
CA GLY A 422 -12.88 -4.71 -14.15
C GLY A 422 -13.84 -3.70 -14.78
N ALA A 423 -14.03 -3.80 -16.09
CA ALA A 423 -14.95 -2.93 -16.81
C ALA A 423 -16.41 -3.13 -16.36
N ASP A 424 -16.84 -4.38 -16.20
CA ASP A 424 -18.20 -4.71 -15.77
C ASP A 424 -18.47 -4.26 -14.33
N GLU A 425 -17.51 -4.40 -13.44
CA GLU A 425 -17.66 -3.99 -12.05
C GLU A 425 -17.68 -2.46 -11.88
N LEU A 426 -16.82 -1.74 -12.62
CA LEU A 426 -16.83 -0.26 -12.60
C LEU A 426 -18.14 0.30 -13.16
N ASP A 427 -18.69 -0.28 -14.25
CA ASP A 427 -19.99 0.09 -14.79
C ASP A 427 -21.11 -0.21 -13.81
N LYS A 428 -21.11 -1.42 -13.24
CA LYS A 428 -22.08 -1.88 -12.24
C LYS A 428 -22.17 -0.98 -11.02
N ILE A 429 -21.02 -0.49 -10.53
CA ILE A 429 -20.99 0.44 -9.39
C ILE A 429 -21.15 1.91 -9.83
N GLY A 430 -21.28 2.18 -11.12
CA GLY A 430 -21.58 3.49 -11.67
C GLY A 430 -20.39 4.47 -11.69
N ILE A 431 -19.15 3.98 -11.68
CA ILE A 431 -17.94 4.81 -11.78
C ILE A 431 -17.65 5.19 -13.22
N ILE A 432 -17.82 4.24 -14.16
CA ILE A 432 -17.66 4.48 -15.60
C ILE A 432 -18.92 4.01 -16.36
N GLU A 433 -18.99 4.30 -17.65
CA GLU A 433 -19.76 3.54 -18.63
C GLU A 433 -18.79 2.59 -19.34
N LYS A 434 -19.15 1.32 -19.47
CA LYS A 434 -18.25 0.28 -20.00
C LYS A 434 -17.65 0.64 -21.37
N GLY A 435 -18.41 1.34 -22.21
CA GLY A 435 -17.95 1.83 -23.52
C GLY A 435 -16.85 2.90 -23.48
N GLN A 436 -16.51 3.43 -22.29
CA GLN A 436 -15.45 4.41 -22.08
C GLN A 436 -14.05 3.79 -21.94
N VAL A 437 -13.95 2.47 -21.81
CA VAL A 437 -12.65 1.77 -21.69
C VAL A 437 -11.90 1.84 -23.01
N VAL A 438 -10.68 2.37 -22.97
CA VAL A 438 -9.79 2.53 -24.13
C VAL A 438 -8.76 1.42 -24.20
N ASP A 439 -8.16 1.09 -23.04
CA ASP A 439 -7.09 0.10 -22.93
C ASP A 439 -7.02 -0.44 -21.50
N SER A 440 -6.37 -1.61 -21.32
CA SER A 440 -6.21 -2.20 -19.99
C SER A 440 -5.04 -3.18 -19.95
N MET A 441 -4.49 -3.37 -18.74
CA MET A 441 -3.43 -4.34 -18.45
C MET A 441 -3.71 -5.06 -17.15
N VAL A 442 -3.02 -6.18 -16.91
CA VAL A 442 -3.13 -6.98 -15.69
C VAL A 442 -1.77 -7.22 -15.07
N ILE A 443 -1.69 -7.07 -13.77
CA ILE A 443 -0.51 -7.37 -12.95
C ILE A 443 -0.92 -8.38 -11.89
N ARG A 444 -0.13 -9.45 -11.73
CA ARG A 444 -0.26 -10.42 -10.62
C ARG A 444 0.93 -10.31 -9.70
N MET A 445 0.66 -10.11 -8.41
CA MET A 445 1.69 -10.00 -7.38
C MET A 445 1.45 -11.01 -6.28
N PRO A 446 2.24 -12.08 -6.22
CA PRO A 446 2.16 -13.04 -5.15
C PRO A 446 2.75 -12.49 -3.85
N LYS A 447 2.24 -12.95 -2.72
CA LYS A 447 2.76 -12.69 -1.36
C LYS A 447 2.92 -11.21 -0.99
N THR A 448 1.95 -10.38 -1.45
CA THR A 448 1.98 -8.92 -1.28
C THR A 448 1.73 -8.49 0.16
N TYR A 449 0.82 -9.15 0.85
CA TYR A 449 0.43 -8.80 2.22
C TYR A 449 0.71 -9.96 3.19
N PRO A 450 1.73 -9.85 4.07
CA PRO A 450 1.92 -10.80 5.14
C PRO A 450 0.77 -10.70 6.15
N GLY A 451 0.14 -11.85 6.46
CA GLY A 451 -1.01 -11.96 7.36
C GLY A 451 -0.65 -12.20 8.83
N TYR A 452 0.61 -11.98 9.22
CA TYR A 452 1.17 -12.24 10.56
C TYR A 452 1.80 -11.00 11.21
#